data_12c2b32a2759992bbdaba6d9d9fd0d11
#
_entry.id   12c2b32a2759992bbdaba6d9d9fd0d11
#
_cell.length_a   1.000
_cell.length_b   1.000
_cell.length_c   1.000
_cell.angle_alpha   90.00
_cell.angle_beta   90.00
_cell.angle_gamma   90.00
#
_symmetry.space_group_name_H-M   'P 1'
#
loop_
_entity.id
_entity.type
_entity.pdbx_description
1 polymer ?
#
loop_
_entity_poly.entity_id
_entity_poly.type
_entity_poly.pdbx_seq_one_letter_code
_entity_poly.pdbx_strand_id
1 'polypeptide(L)'
;MNVSIKHHDLVIPATFGSDQPAGRLVFLGDMPAVTLEPVKAGVLCGVAVGAVIEAPRETGTAWVQGTVVYWSTANNRLTTTATGNKRVGVVVGGDVSGAATRVLVLMDR
;
A
#
# COMPACT_ATOMS: atom_id res chain seq x y z
N MET A 1 7.34 6.56 6.90
CA MET A 1 6.10 5.80 6.69
C MET A 1 6.44 4.35 6.41
N ASN A 2 5.82 3.43 7.10
CA ASN A 2 6.08 2.00 6.94
C ASN A 2 4.83 1.26 6.54
N VAL A 3 4.96 0.47 5.48
CA VAL A 3 3.98 -0.52 5.09
C VAL A 3 4.57 -1.90 5.38
N SER A 4 3.85 -2.72 6.11
CA SER A 4 4.30 -4.08 6.45
C SER A 4 3.60 -5.09 5.55
N ILE A 5 4.39 -5.97 4.94
CA ILE A 5 3.84 -7.08 4.15
C ILE A 5 3.52 -8.21 5.10
N LYS A 6 2.24 -8.60 5.18
CA LYS A 6 1.79 -9.70 6.04
C LYS A 6 1.72 -11.02 5.29
N HIS A 7 1.46 -10.97 4.00
CA HIS A 7 1.42 -12.15 3.14
C HIS A 7 1.65 -11.73 1.69
N HIS A 8 2.52 -12.44 0.98
CA HIS A 8 2.72 -12.24 -0.45
C HIS A 8 3.21 -13.53 -1.09
N ASP A 9 2.87 -13.72 -2.35
CA ASP A 9 3.33 -14.87 -3.17
C ASP A 9 3.74 -14.45 -4.58
N LEU A 10 3.72 -13.16 -4.90
CA LEU A 10 4.15 -12.66 -6.20
C LEU A 10 5.11 -11.47 -6.04
N VAL A 11 6.29 -11.63 -6.66
CA VAL A 11 7.31 -10.59 -6.73
C VAL A 11 7.63 -10.35 -8.20
N ILE A 12 7.60 -9.09 -8.62
CA ILE A 12 7.92 -8.72 -10.00
C ILE A 12 9.12 -7.79 -10.04
N PRO A 13 9.88 -7.77 -11.16
CA PRO A 13 10.98 -6.82 -11.30
C PRO A 13 10.48 -5.41 -11.60
N ALA A 14 11.20 -4.42 -11.08
CA ALA A 14 10.89 -3.01 -11.32
C ALA A 14 12.15 -2.16 -11.20
N THR A 15 12.12 -0.97 -11.82
CA THR A 15 13.13 0.07 -11.64
C THR A 15 12.44 1.37 -11.30
N PHE A 16 13.16 2.27 -10.60
CA PHE A 16 12.60 3.55 -10.18
C PHE A 16 13.54 4.68 -10.59
N GLY A 17 12.97 5.87 -10.81
CA GLY A 17 13.73 7.06 -11.15
C GLY A 17 14.45 7.71 -9.97
N SER A 18 14.18 7.28 -8.74
CA SER A 18 14.81 7.77 -7.53
C SER A 18 15.02 6.64 -6.53
N ASP A 19 15.88 6.86 -5.53
CA ASP A 19 16.11 5.89 -4.48
C ASP A 19 14.82 5.64 -3.69
N GLN A 20 14.58 4.39 -3.31
CA GLN A 20 13.40 3.99 -2.54
C GLN A 20 13.81 3.23 -1.28
N PRO A 21 13.23 3.55 -0.10
CA PRO A 21 13.46 2.74 1.09
C PRO A 21 12.69 1.41 1.00
N ALA A 22 13.06 0.45 1.83
CA ALA A 22 12.31 -0.78 1.99
C ALA A 22 10.94 -0.50 2.63
N GLY A 23 9.93 -1.33 2.32
CA GLY A 23 8.62 -1.21 2.93
C GLY A 23 7.83 0.01 2.48
N ARG A 24 8.14 0.54 1.30
CA ARG A 24 7.44 1.69 0.74
C ARG A 24 6.38 1.26 -0.27
N LEU A 25 5.18 1.81 -0.13
CA LEU A 25 4.14 1.63 -1.15
C LEU A 25 4.47 2.51 -2.35
N VAL A 26 4.55 1.89 -3.51
CA VAL A 26 4.87 2.55 -4.78
C VAL A 26 3.84 2.13 -5.82
N PHE A 27 3.77 2.87 -6.93
CA PHE A 27 2.86 2.53 -8.02
C PHE A 27 3.64 2.34 -9.31
N LEU A 28 3.42 1.18 -9.95
CA LEU A 28 3.92 0.90 -11.28
C LEU A 28 2.78 1.23 -12.25
N GLY A 29 2.73 2.49 -12.71
CA GLY A 29 1.53 3.01 -13.36
C GLY A 29 0.41 3.10 -12.32
N ASP A 30 -0.66 2.35 -12.52
CA ASP A 30 -1.79 2.29 -11.58
C ASP A 30 -1.77 1.06 -10.67
N MET A 31 -0.73 0.22 -10.78
CA MET A 31 -0.63 -0.99 -9.99
C MET A 31 0.15 -0.73 -8.69
N PRO A 32 -0.46 -0.95 -7.52
CA PRO A 32 0.25 -0.78 -6.26
C PRO A 32 1.26 -1.91 -6.03
N ALA A 33 2.38 -1.57 -5.42
CA ALA A 33 3.43 -2.51 -5.06
C ALA A 33 4.15 -2.04 -3.81
N VAL A 34 4.91 -2.93 -3.17
CA VAL A 34 5.70 -2.59 -1.98
C VAL A 34 7.14 -3.01 -2.20
N THR A 35 8.06 -2.11 -1.92
CA THR A 35 9.50 -2.40 -2.01
C THR A 35 9.89 -3.38 -0.90
N LEU A 36 10.70 -4.39 -1.25
CA LEU A 36 11.14 -5.43 -0.31
C LEU A 36 12.46 -5.07 0.36
N GLU A 37 13.26 -4.22 -0.27
CA GLU A 37 14.57 -3.81 0.20
C GLU A 37 14.88 -2.39 -0.27
N PRO A 38 15.87 -1.70 0.32
CA PRO A 38 16.29 -0.40 -0.19
C PRO A 38 16.75 -0.52 -1.63
N VAL A 39 16.32 0.40 -2.49
CA VAL A 39 16.58 0.37 -3.93
C VAL A 39 17.22 1.67 -4.36
N LYS A 40 18.28 1.55 -5.17
CA LYS A 40 18.91 2.71 -5.82
C LYS A 40 18.23 3.02 -7.15
N ALA A 41 18.19 4.31 -7.49
CA ALA A 41 17.64 4.78 -8.77
C ALA A 41 18.27 4.03 -9.95
N GLY A 42 17.45 3.57 -10.88
CA GLY A 42 17.88 2.87 -12.09
C GLY A 42 18.31 1.41 -11.90
N VAL A 43 18.31 0.89 -10.68
CA VAL A 43 18.68 -0.51 -10.39
C VAL A 43 17.45 -1.39 -10.41
N LEU A 44 17.51 -2.52 -11.12
CA LEU A 44 16.44 -3.50 -11.15
C LEU A 44 16.29 -4.15 -9.76
N CYS A 45 15.08 -4.20 -9.26
CA CYS A 45 14.76 -4.80 -7.97
C CYS A 45 13.47 -5.60 -8.02
N GLY A 46 13.19 -6.39 -6.99
CA GLY A 46 11.92 -7.07 -6.82
C GLY A 46 10.97 -6.26 -5.94
N VAL A 47 9.71 -6.20 -6.34
CA VAL A 47 8.64 -5.58 -5.53
C VAL A 47 7.49 -6.57 -5.37
N ALA A 48 6.85 -6.56 -4.20
CA ALA A 48 5.69 -7.41 -3.93
C ALA A 48 4.44 -6.77 -4.50
N VAL A 49 3.62 -7.57 -5.18
CA VAL A 49 2.32 -7.15 -5.72
C VAL A 49 1.24 -8.12 -5.27
N GLY A 50 -0.01 -7.65 -5.22
CA GLY A 50 -1.12 -8.48 -4.79
C GLY A 50 -0.99 -9.00 -3.35
N ALA A 51 -0.19 -8.33 -2.53
CA ALA A 51 0.09 -8.75 -1.16
C ALA A 51 -0.99 -8.30 -0.18
N VAL A 52 -1.04 -8.97 0.98
CA VAL A 52 -1.76 -8.44 2.14
C VAL A 52 -0.77 -7.58 2.92
N ILE A 53 -1.09 -6.32 3.12
CA ILE A 53 -0.24 -5.36 3.80
C ILE A 53 -0.94 -4.75 5.00
N GLU A 54 -0.15 -4.28 5.96
CA GLU A 54 -0.63 -3.41 7.04
C GLU A 54 -0.04 -2.03 6.80
N ALA A 55 -0.90 -1.01 6.75
CA ALA A 55 -0.49 0.35 6.41
C ALA A 55 -1.19 1.38 7.29
N PRO A 56 -0.60 2.59 7.43
CA PRO A 56 -1.26 3.71 8.10
C PRO A 56 -2.57 4.07 7.38
N ARG A 57 -3.55 4.51 8.15
CA ARG A 57 -4.87 4.88 7.62
C ARG A 57 -5.31 6.23 8.12
N GLU A 58 -6.23 6.85 7.37
CA GLU A 58 -7.00 7.99 7.84
C GLU A 58 -7.89 7.55 9.01
N THR A 59 -7.89 8.31 10.10
CA THR A 59 -8.66 8.01 11.30
C THR A 59 -9.94 8.82 11.36
N GLY A 60 -10.82 8.48 12.30
CA GLY A 60 -12.06 9.21 12.55
C GLY A 60 -13.31 8.56 11.98
N THR A 61 -13.17 7.61 11.07
CA THR A 61 -14.29 6.87 10.47
C THR A 61 -14.03 5.38 10.51
N ALA A 62 -14.97 4.60 10.99
CA ALA A 62 -14.86 3.14 10.96
C ALA A 62 -14.98 2.66 9.51
N TRP A 63 -14.18 1.65 9.16
CA TRP A 63 -14.22 1.01 7.85
C TRP A 63 -14.65 -0.45 8.00
N VAL A 64 -15.53 -0.90 7.11
CA VAL A 64 -15.97 -2.29 7.11
C VAL A 64 -15.07 -3.12 6.21
N GLN A 65 -15.00 -4.41 6.47
CA GLN A 65 -14.29 -5.35 5.60
C GLN A 65 -14.84 -5.26 4.18
N GLY A 66 -13.94 -5.22 3.20
CA GLY A 66 -14.30 -5.06 1.79
C GLY A 66 -14.35 -3.62 1.29
N THR A 67 -14.15 -2.64 2.17
CA THR A 67 -14.09 -1.23 1.76
C THR A 67 -12.92 -1.00 0.82
N VAL A 68 -13.17 -0.34 -0.31
CA VAL A 68 -12.11 0.06 -1.27
C VAL A 68 -11.33 1.23 -0.68
N VAL A 69 -10.01 1.11 -0.71
CA VAL A 69 -9.13 2.16 -0.16
C VAL A 69 -8.13 2.63 -1.21
N TYR A 70 -7.70 3.88 -1.05
CA TYR A 70 -6.81 4.60 -1.95
C TYR A 70 -5.63 5.12 -1.14
N TRP A 71 -4.52 5.43 -1.81
CA TRP A 71 -3.33 5.97 -1.16
C TRP A 71 -3.26 7.48 -1.35
N SER A 72 -3.20 8.21 -0.24
CA SER A 72 -2.95 9.64 -0.24
C SER A 72 -1.45 9.90 -0.14
N THR A 73 -0.83 10.32 -1.25
CA THR A 73 0.59 10.66 -1.25
C THR A 73 0.87 11.93 -0.44
N ALA A 74 -0.09 12.83 -0.36
CA ALA A 74 0.06 14.05 0.42
C ALA A 74 0.17 13.77 1.92
N ASN A 75 -0.54 12.74 2.41
CA ASN A 75 -0.61 12.40 3.83
C ASN A 75 0.10 11.09 4.16
N ASN A 76 0.59 10.35 3.16
CA ASN A 76 1.25 9.05 3.32
C ASN A 76 0.41 8.05 4.12
N ARG A 77 -0.87 7.93 3.76
CA ARG A 77 -1.79 7.02 4.44
C ARG A 77 -2.93 6.61 3.52
N LEU A 78 -3.62 5.53 3.91
CA LEU A 78 -4.81 5.05 3.20
C LEU A 78 -6.03 5.93 3.53
N THR A 79 -6.88 6.14 2.53
CA THR A 79 -8.12 6.91 2.62
C THR A 79 -9.21 6.25 1.77
N THR A 80 -10.46 6.58 2.03
CA THR A 80 -11.59 6.17 1.19
C THR A 80 -11.89 7.18 0.07
N THR A 81 -11.18 8.30 0.03
CA THR A 81 -11.36 9.33 -0.99
C THR A 81 -10.64 8.94 -2.27
N ALA A 82 -11.40 8.78 -3.37
CA ALA A 82 -10.86 8.40 -4.67
C ALA A 82 -10.20 9.57 -5.39
N THR A 83 -10.76 10.78 -5.29
CA THR A 83 -10.30 11.95 -6.04
C THR A 83 -8.86 12.30 -5.70
N GLY A 84 -7.99 12.33 -6.72
CA GLY A 84 -6.58 12.69 -6.57
C GLY A 84 -5.71 11.58 -5.99
N ASN A 85 -6.26 10.40 -5.74
CA ASN A 85 -5.55 9.29 -5.13
C ASN A 85 -5.60 8.05 -6.01
N LYS A 86 -4.69 7.10 -5.81
CA LYS A 86 -4.66 5.85 -6.55
C LYS A 86 -5.22 4.71 -5.71
N ARG A 87 -5.99 3.83 -6.34
CA ARG A 87 -6.58 2.67 -5.67
C ARG A 87 -5.48 1.70 -5.23
N VAL A 88 -5.57 1.23 -3.99
CA VAL A 88 -4.66 0.23 -3.43
C VAL A 88 -5.33 -1.16 -3.40
N GLY A 89 -6.52 -1.24 -2.86
CA GLY A 89 -7.21 -2.51 -2.73
C GLY A 89 -8.40 -2.41 -1.79
N VAL A 90 -8.65 -3.49 -1.05
CA VAL A 90 -9.80 -3.58 -0.14
C VAL A 90 -9.36 -3.96 1.27
N VAL A 91 -10.11 -3.51 2.25
CA VAL A 91 -9.88 -3.84 3.66
C VAL A 91 -10.18 -5.34 3.88
N VAL A 92 -9.28 -6.02 4.57
CA VAL A 92 -9.42 -7.43 4.95
C VAL A 92 -9.13 -7.61 6.44
N GLY A 93 -9.44 -8.79 6.97
CA GLY A 93 -9.14 -9.10 8.37
C GLY A 93 -10.18 -8.59 9.36
N GLY A 94 -11.35 -8.17 8.88
CA GLY A 94 -12.45 -7.70 9.72
C GLY A 94 -12.65 -6.19 9.65
N ASP A 95 -13.68 -5.72 10.35
CA ASP A 95 -14.01 -4.30 10.39
C ASP A 95 -12.98 -3.53 11.24
N VAL A 96 -12.78 -2.26 10.90
CA VAL A 96 -11.76 -1.41 11.51
C VAL A 96 -12.44 -0.27 12.24
N SER A 97 -12.08 -0.11 13.53
CA SER A 97 -12.54 1.02 14.33
C SER A 97 -12.01 2.35 13.79
N GLY A 98 -12.80 3.41 13.93
CA GLY A 98 -12.35 4.75 13.55
C GLY A 98 -11.13 5.26 14.33
N ALA A 99 -10.84 4.69 15.49
CA ALA A 99 -9.67 5.03 16.29
C ALA A 99 -8.41 4.27 15.89
N ALA A 100 -8.53 3.20 15.10
CA ALA A 100 -7.38 2.43 14.65
C ALA A 100 -6.49 3.27 13.72
N THR A 101 -5.18 3.16 13.90
CA THR A 101 -4.21 3.93 13.11
C THR A 101 -3.63 3.13 11.95
N ARG A 102 -3.86 1.83 11.89
CA ARG A 102 -3.38 0.93 10.84
C ARG A 102 -4.48 -0.02 10.41
N VAL A 103 -4.36 -0.57 9.22
CA VAL A 103 -5.36 -1.46 8.64
C VAL A 103 -4.70 -2.49 7.73
N LEU A 104 -5.29 -3.68 7.67
CA LEU A 104 -4.89 -4.73 6.73
C LEU A 104 -5.64 -4.54 5.41
N VAL A 105 -4.90 -4.61 4.31
CA VAL A 105 -5.44 -4.40 2.96
C VAL A 105 -4.92 -5.48 2.03
N LEU A 106 -5.81 -6.08 1.25
CA LEU A 106 -5.44 -6.91 0.11
C LEU A 106 -5.25 -5.99 -1.09
N MET A 107 -4.00 -5.87 -1.54
CA MET A 107 -3.67 -5.00 -2.68
C MET A 107 -4.19 -5.56 -3.99
N ASP A 108 -4.63 -4.67 -4.88
CA ASP A 108 -4.93 -5.02 -6.27
C ASP A 108 -3.66 -5.44 -7.01
N ARG A 109 -3.85 -6.22 -8.08
CA ARG A 109 -2.78 -6.54 -9.01
C ARG A 109 -3.02 -5.86 -10.34
#